data_4ef2cf34bd055da558f61ae0eccdf02e
#
_entry.id   4ef2cf34bd055da558f61ae0eccdf02e
#
_cell.length_a   1.000
_cell.length_b   1.000
_cell.length_c   1.000
_cell.angle_alpha   90.00
_cell.angle_beta   90.00
_cell.angle_gamma   90.00
#
_symmetry.space_group_name_H-M   'P 1'
#
loop_
_entity.id
_entity.type
_entity.pdbx_description
1 polymer ?
#
loop_
_entity_poly.entity_id
_entity_poly.type
_entity_poly.pdbx_seq_one_letter_code
_entity_poly.pdbx_strand_id
1 'polypeptide(L)'
;AEKTDLNIDKINTMITARLKVNKICKATDSKEVKLRKCFDWVAKAPYKRYRFLNKIYKQKGWESTFANDIFKNGDGCCVSEAAALAFLVHESGYKTVYVAHDTEHAWMELNGKVYDTLFARAKDYEKYYGLSYKNYSCWAVDKRKI
;
A
#
# COMPACT_ATOMS: atom_id res chain seq x y z
N ALA A 1 24.18 -6.19 -13.82
CA ALA A 1 23.28 -5.09 -13.45
C ALA A 1 21.91 -5.65 -13.11
N GLU A 2 21.46 -5.39 -11.90
CA GLU A 2 20.09 -5.71 -11.54
C GLU A 2 19.15 -4.98 -12.49
N LYS A 3 18.40 -5.74 -13.26
CA LYS A 3 17.31 -5.18 -14.01
C LYS A 3 16.28 -4.72 -13.00
N THR A 4 16.21 -3.42 -12.78
CA THR A 4 15.12 -2.83 -12.05
C THR A 4 13.83 -3.22 -12.76
N ASP A 5 12.87 -3.77 -12.06
CA ASP A 5 11.52 -4.07 -12.58
C ASP A 5 10.70 -2.79 -12.85
N LEU A 6 11.40 -1.69 -13.16
CA LEU A 6 10.77 -0.43 -13.53
C LEU A 6 10.21 -0.56 -14.94
N ASN A 7 8.95 -0.91 -15.03
CA ASN A 7 8.20 -0.84 -16.27
C ASN A 7 7.39 0.47 -16.33
N ILE A 8 6.84 0.78 -17.49
CA ILE A 8 6.05 2.00 -17.70
C ILE A 8 4.87 2.09 -16.74
N ASP A 9 4.20 0.97 -16.47
CA ASP A 9 3.05 0.94 -15.57
C ASP A 9 3.43 1.33 -14.15
N LYS A 10 4.57 0.84 -13.67
CA LYS A 10 5.08 1.19 -12.35
C LYS A 10 5.45 2.67 -12.27
N ILE A 11 6.14 3.19 -13.29
CA ILE A 11 6.50 4.61 -13.36
C ILE A 11 5.23 5.48 -13.36
N ASN A 12 4.25 5.14 -14.18
CA ASN A 12 2.99 5.86 -14.23
C ASN A 12 2.24 5.82 -12.90
N THR A 13 2.28 4.68 -12.20
CA THR A 13 1.68 4.53 -10.87
C THR A 13 2.40 5.41 -9.85
N MET A 14 3.73 5.48 -9.91
CA MET A 14 4.53 6.37 -9.04
C MET A 14 4.18 7.84 -9.28
N ILE A 15 4.01 8.25 -10.53
CA ILE A 15 3.58 9.62 -10.89
C ILE A 15 2.19 9.90 -10.34
N THR A 16 1.26 8.98 -10.54
CA THR A 16 -0.11 9.09 -10.01
C THR A 16 -0.10 9.24 -8.49
N ALA A 17 0.70 8.41 -7.81
CA ALA A 17 0.84 8.46 -6.36
C ALA A 17 1.40 9.80 -5.89
N ARG A 18 2.42 10.34 -6.57
CA ARG A 18 2.99 11.63 -6.23
C ARG A 18 1.97 12.76 -6.36
N LEU A 19 1.18 12.77 -7.43
CA LEU A 19 0.12 13.75 -7.61
C LEU A 19 -0.94 13.63 -6.50
N LYS A 20 -1.25 12.42 -6.08
CA LYS A 20 -2.18 12.20 -4.95
C LYS A 20 -1.59 12.70 -3.64
N VAL A 21 -0.33 12.43 -3.35
CA VAL A 21 0.36 12.96 -2.15
C VAL A 21 0.29 14.48 -2.13
N ASN A 22 0.51 15.13 -3.26
CA ASN A 22 0.45 16.59 -3.35
C ASN A 22 -0.96 17.15 -3.09
N LYS A 23 -2.00 16.36 -3.31
CA LYS A 23 -3.38 16.74 -2.99
C LYS A 23 -3.75 16.44 -1.54
N ILE A 24 -3.28 15.30 -1.02
CA ILE A 24 -3.59 14.82 0.34
C ILE A 24 -2.81 15.62 1.39
N CYS A 25 -1.57 15.98 1.08
CA CYS A 25 -0.60 16.56 2.01
C CYS A 25 -0.19 17.96 1.59
N LYS A 26 0.31 18.74 2.54
CA LYS A 26 0.99 20.01 2.29
C LYS A 26 2.45 19.75 1.96
N ALA A 27 3.05 20.57 1.11
CA ALA A 27 4.48 20.47 0.78
C ALA A 27 5.36 20.60 2.03
N THR A 28 4.92 21.34 3.04
CA THR A 28 5.63 21.56 4.31
C THR A 28 5.43 20.44 5.33
N ASP A 29 4.55 19.48 5.08
CA ASP A 29 4.33 18.34 5.97
C ASP A 29 5.60 17.47 6.03
N SER A 30 5.97 17.02 7.24
CA SER A 30 7.01 16.02 7.41
C SER A 30 6.60 14.68 6.75
N LYS A 31 7.56 13.81 6.48
CA LYS A 31 7.22 12.50 5.93
C LYS A 31 6.37 11.66 6.89
N GLU A 32 6.52 11.85 8.20
CA GLU A 32 5.73 11.20 9.23
C GLU A 32 4.26 11.66 9.17
N VAL A 33 4.03 12.95 8.98
CA VAL A 33 2.70 13.52 8.80
C VAL A 33 2.09 13.05 7.48
N LYS A 34 2.88 13.00 6.42
CA LYS A 34 2.42 12.47 5.12
C LYS A 34 2.02 10.99 5.22
N LEU A 35 2.80 10.19 5.94
CA LEU A 35 2.47 8.78 6.20
C LEU A 35 1.09 8.66 6.83
N ARG A 36 0.81 9.42 7.87
CA ARG A 36 -0.48 9.38 8.56
C ARG A 36 -1.63 9.83 7.65
N LYS A 37 -1.45 10.93 6.94
CA LYS A 37 -2.48 11.44 6.03
C LYS A 37 -2.79 10.47 4.89
N CYS A 38 -1.76 9.82 4.33
CA CYS A 38 -1.94 8.81 3.29
C CYS A 38 -2.65 7.58 3.82
N PHE A 39 -2.27 7.12 5.02
CA PHE A 39 -2.93 6.01 5.69
C PHE A 39 -4.43 6.31 5.87
N ASP A 40 -4.76 7.47 6.41
CA ASP A 40 -6.15 7.87 6.65
C ASP A 40 -6.93 7.97 5.34
N TRP A 41 -6.29 8.47 4.28
CA TRP A 41 -6.93 8.59 2.96
C TRP A 41 -7.27 7.22 2.38
N VAL A 42 -6.34 6.28 2.41
CA VAL A 42 -6.57 4.91 1.91
C VAL A 42 -7.62 4.19 2.75
N ALA A 43 -7.59 4.38 4.07
CA ALA A 43 -8.53 3.73 4.99
C ALA A 43 -9.99 4.12 4.72
N LYS A 44 -10.24 5.23 4.05
CA LYS A 44 -11.60 5.67 3.69
C LYS A 44 -12.14 5.01 2.42
N ALA A 45 -11.30 4.30 1.66
CA ALA A 45 -11.74 3.68 0.41
C ALA A 45 -12.74 2.55 0.69
N PRO A 46 -13.89 2.51 -0.02
CA PRO A 46 -14.82 1.40 0.12
C PRO A 46 -14.18 0.07 -0.26
N TYR A 47 -14.49 -0.97 0.50
CA TYR A 47 -14.00 -2.31 0.21
C TYR A 47 -14.78 -2.94 -0.95
N LYS A 48 -14.03 -3.44 -1.94
CA LYS A 48 -14.60 -4.16 -3.07
C LYS A 48 -13.61 -5.20 -3.57
N ARG A 49 -14.00 -6.48 -3.57
CA ARG A 49 -13.16 -7.55 -4.08
C ARG A 49 -13.67 -7.98 -5.46
N TYR A 50 -12.94 -7.64 -6.50
CA TYR A 50 -13.22 -8.06 -7.87
C TYR A 50 -12.03 -8.73 -8.56
N ARG A 51 -11.05 -9.21 -7.76
CA ARG A 51 -9.87 -9.93 -8.26
C ARG A 51 -9.61 -11.15 -7.39
N PHE A 52 -9.07 -12.21 -8.02
CA PHE A 52 -8.67 -13.43 -7.32
C PHE A 52 -7.18 -13.33 -6.94
N LEU A 53 -6.88 -13.26 -5.66
CA LEU A 53 -5.54 -12.96 -5.14
C LEU A 53 -4.51 -14.03 -5.52
N ASN A 54 -4.89 -15.31 -5.44
CA ASN A 54 -3.97 -16.43 -5.69
C ASN A 54 -3.41 -16.47 -7.11
N LYS A 55 -4.13 -15.92 -8.09
CA LYS A 55 -3.67 -15.86 -9.49
C LYS A 55 -2.88 -14.59 -9.79
N ILE A 56 -3.15 -13.52 -9.07
CA ILE A 56 -2.64 -12.19 -9.39
C ILE A 56 -1.20 -12.01 -8.93
N TYR A 57 -0.82 -12.58 -7.79
CA TYR A 57 0.56 -12.48 -7.29
C TYR A 57 1.61 -13.11 -8.22
N LYS A 58 1.17 -13.92 -9.18
CA LYS A 58 2.05 -14.49 -10.21
C LYS A 58 2.25 -13.55 -11.40
N GLN A 59 1.44 -12.50 -11.52
CA GLN A 59 1.53 -11.55 -12.62
C GLN A 59 2.59 -10.49 -12.33
N LYS A 60 3.39 -10.18 -13.35
CA LYS A 60 4.37 -9.10 -13.27
C LYS A 60 3.64 -7.77 -13.12
N GLY A 61 4.11 -6.92 -12.21
CA GLY A 61 3.53 -5.59 -12.01
C GLY A 61 2.18 -5.58 -11.30
N TRP A 62 1.82 -6.65 -10.58
CA TRP A 62 0.55 -6.72 -9.87
C TRP A 62 0.38 -5.56 -8.87
N GLU A 63 1.45 -5.07 -8.29
CA GLU A 63 1.41 -3.96 -7.33
C GLU A 63 0.83 -2.68 -7.96
N SER A 64 1.18 -2.40 -9.20
CA SER A 64 0.63 -1.24 -9.94
C SER A 64 -0.85 -1.43 -10.25
N THR A 65 -1.24 -2.63 -10.70
CA THR A 65 -2.62 -2.96 -11.01
C THR A 65 -3.52 -2.74 -9.80
N PHE A 66 -3.13 -3.27 -8.64
CA PHE A 66 -3.91 -3.14 -7.43
C PHE A 66 -3.93 -1.70 -6.88
N ALA A 67 -2.80 -1.00 -6.92
CA ALA A 67 -2.77 0.40 -6.48
C ALA A 67 -3.75 1.26 -7.30
N ASN A 68 -3.84 1.01 -8.59
CA ASN A 68 -4.74 1.74 -9.48
C ASN A 68 -6.22 1.41 -9.25
N ASP A 69 -6.55 0.31 -8.60
CA ASP A 69 -7.93 0.10 -8.14
C ASP A 69 -8.38 1.27 -7.25
N ILE A 70 -7.54 1.65 -6.29
CA ILE A 70 -7.81 2.80 -5.42
C ILE A 70 -7.67 4.13 -6.18
N PHE A 71 -6.58 4.31 -6.92
CA PHE A 71 -6.28 5.61 -7.56
C PHE A 71 -7.26 5.97 -8.67
N LYS A 72 -7.71 4.99 -9.44
CA LYS A 72 -8.57 5.23 -10.61
C LYS A 72 -10.04 4.92 -10.33
N ASN A 73 -10.32 3.86 -9.58
CA ASN A 73 -11.71 3.42 -9.34
C ASN A 73 -12.23 3.86 -7.98
N GLY A 74 -11.35 4.21 -7.04
CA GLY A 74 -11.72 4.68 -5.71
C GLY A 74 -12.13 3.60 -4.73
N ASP A 75 -12.02 2.33 -5.10
CA ASP A 75 -12.35 1.19 -4.25
C ASP A 75 -11.41 0.01 -4.53
N GLY A 76 -11.42 -0.98 -3.67
CA GLY A 76 -10.62 -2.17 -3.85
C GLY A 76 -10.63 -3.09 -2.64
N CYS A 77 -9.84 -4.16 -2.71
CA CYS A 77 -9.68 -5.12 -1.62
C CYS A 77 -8.43 -4.82 -0.78
N CYS A 78 -8.10 -5.72 0.15
CA CYS A 78 -6.95 -5.55 1.04
C CYS A 78 -5.64 -5.27 0.28
N VAL A 79 -5.36 -5.98 -0.79
CA VAL A 79 -4.15 -5.77 -1.58
C VAL A 79 -4.19 -4.46 -2.36
N SER A 80 -5.35 -4.02 -2.80
CA SER A 80 -5.52 -2.71 -3.44
C SER A 80 -5.14 -1.58 -2.46
N GLU A 81 -5.64 -1.67 -1.23
CA GLU A 81 -5.32 -0.71 -0.17
C GLU A 81 -3.83 -0.74 0.18
N ALA A 82 -3.27 -1.93 0.36
CA ALA A 82 -1.85 -2.09 0.71
C ALA A 82 -0.93 -1.54 -0.39
N ALA A 83 -1.22 -1.83 -1.65
CA ALA A 83 -0.44 -1.36 -2.79
C ALA A 83 -0.56 0.16 -2.96
N ALA A 84 -1.77 0.72 -2.88
CA ALA A 84 -1.97 2.16 -2.96
C ALA A 84 -1.21 2.88 -1.84
N LEU A 85 -1.33 2.39 -0.60
CA LEU A 85 -0.62 2.96 0.53
C LEU A 85 0.90 2.91 0.32
N ALA A 86 1.43 1.77 -0.14
CA ALA A 86 2.86 1.61 -0.38
C ALA A 86 3.38 2.61 -1.41
N PHE A 87 2.68 2.82 -2.51
CA PHE A 87 3.08 3.82 -3.51
C PHE A 87 3.01 5.25 -2.95
N LEU A 88 1.94 5.58 -2.21
CA LEU A 88 1.81 6.92 -1.60
C LEU A 88 2.94 7.18 -0.58
N VAL A 89 3.25 6.21 0.24
CA VAL A 89 4.28 6.33 1.27
C VAL A 89 5.68 6.42 0.64
N HIS A 90 5.93 5.64 -0.41
CA HIS A 90 7.16 5.76 -1.19
C HIS A 90 7.33 7.18 -1.73
N GLU A 91 6.29 7.75 -2.34
CA GLU A 91 6.32 9.09 -2.89
C GLU A 91 6.30 10.19 -1.82
N SER A 92 6.03 9.84 -0.58
CA SER A 92 6.13 10.74 0.58
C SER A 92 7.54 10.88 1.13
N GLY A 93 8.50 10.06 0.65
CA GLY A 93 9.90 10.15 1.04
C GLY A 93 10.49 8.92 1.72
N TYR A 94 9.75 7.83 1.82
CA TYR A 94 10.26 6.57 2.39
C TYR A 94 10.82 5.68 1.28
N LYS A 95 12.06 5.20 1.44
CA LYS A 95 12.78 4.48 0.38
C LYS A 95 12.53 2.97 0.38
N THR A 96 12.27 2.37 1.54
CA THR A 96 12.12 0.92 1.69
C THR A 96 10.71 0.60 2.13
N VAL A 97 9.82 0.44 1.16
CA VAL A 97 8.40 0.20 1.38
C VAL A 97 8.02 -1.09 0.67
N TYR A 98 7.27 -1.95 1.33
CA TYR A 98 6.84 -3.24 0.79
C TYR A 98 5.32 -3.39 0.82
N VAL A 99 4.79 -4.06 -0.19
CA VAL A 99 3.49 -4.72 -0.09
C VAL A 99 3.78 -6.15 0.35
N ALA A 100 3.33 -6.50 1.54
CA ALA A 100 3.49 -7.84 2.11
C ALA A 100 2.16 -8.58 2.04
N HIS A 101 2.20 -9.90 1.86
CA HIS A 101 0.98 -10.68 1.79
C HIS A 101 1.19 -12.13 2.23
N ASP A 102 0.10 -12.72 2.69
CA ASP A 102 -0.06 -14.18 2.78
C ASP A 102 -0.89 -14.68 1.59
N THR A 103 -1.61 -15.80 1.75
CA THR A 103 -2.44 -16.35 0.67
C THR A 103 -3.80 -15.65 0.53
N GLU A 104 -4.23 -14.88 1.56
CA GLU A 104 -5.59 -14.32 1.61
C GLU A 104 -5.64 -12.84 1.94
N HIS A 105 -4.56 -12.27 2.51
CA HIS A 105 -4.52 -10.90 3.00
C HIS A 105 -3.24 -10.20 2.62
N ALA A 106 -3.29 -8.87 2.56
CA ALA A 106 -2.14 -8.03 2.24
C ALA A 106 -2.14 -6.76 3.09
N TRP A 107 -0.96 -6.23 3.34
CA TRP A 107 -0.73 -5.02 4.13
C TRP A 107 0.54 -4.32 3.65
N MET A 108 0.76 -3.09 4.10
CA MET A 108 2.03 -2.41 3.85
C MET A 108 3.00 -2.70 4.99
N GLU A 109 4.26 -2.96 4.64
CA GLU A 109 5.35 -3.06 5.62
C GLU A 109 6.30 -1.88 5.45
N LEU A 110 6.60 -1.21 6.56
CA LEU A 110 7.54 -0.10 6.61
C LEU A 110 8.37 -0.23 7.87
N ASN A 111 9.70 -0.24 7.72
CA ASN A 111 10.64 -0.37 8.85
C ASN A 111 10.35 -1.60 9.73
N GLY A 112 9.96 -2.71 9.11
CA GLY A 112 9.65 -3.96 9.80
C GLY A 112 8.32 -3.97 10.56
N LYS A 113 7.49 -2.95 10.38
CA LYS A 113 6.19 -2.81 11.04
C LYS A 113 5.04 -2.87 10.05
N VAL A 114 3.89 -3.27 10.57
CA VAL A 114 2.65 -3.48 9.78
C VAL A 114 1.81 -2.21 9.79
N TYR A 115 1.35 -1.85 8.60
CA TYR A 115 0.35 -0.79 8.39
C TYR A 115 -0.79 -1.40 7.58
N ASP A 116 -1.93 -1.62 8.24
CA ASP A 116 -3.07 -2.36 7.66
C ASP A 116 -4.32 -1.50 7.75
N THR A 117 -4.66 -0.85 6.66
CA THR A 117 -5.81 0.07 6.61
C THR A 117 -7.14 -0.66 6.74
N LEU A 118 -7.24 -1.89 6.23
CA LEU A 118 -8.47 -2.66 6.33
C LEU A 118 -8.76 -3.07 7.78
N PHE A 119 -7.78 -3.65 8.46
CA PHE A 119 -7.94 -4.06 9.87
C PHE A 119 -8.06 -2.84 10.79
N ALA A 120 -7.41 -1.74 10.47
CA ALA A 120 -7.58 -0.49 11.20
C ALA A 120 -9.04 -0.06 11.20
N ARG A 121 -9.64 0.00 10.02
CA ARG A 121 -11.03 0.40 9.86
C ARG A 121 -12.02 -0.61 10.46
N ALA A 122 -11.73 -1.92 10.32
CA ALA A 122 -12.64 -2.97 10.73
C ALA A 122 -12.53 -3.37 12.20
N LYS A 123 -11.38 -3.16 12.83
CA LYS A 123 -11.11 -3.68 14.18
C LYS A 123 -10.68 -2.61 15.16
N ASP A 124 -9.47 -2.05 14.99
CA ASP A 124 -8.89 -1.06 15.90
C ASP A 124 -7.99 -0.13 15.10
N TYR A 125 -8.41 1.11 14.93
CA TYR A 125 -7.77 2.03 13.99
C TYR A 125 -6.31 2.30 14.33
N GLU A 126 -6.00 2.64 15.58
CA GLU A 126 -4.65 3.00 15.97
C GLU A 126 -3.71 1.79 16.10
N LYS A 127 -4.26 0.63 16.42
CA LYS A 127 -3.48 -0.60 16.60
C LYS A 127 -2.73 -0.99 15.32
N TYR A 128 -3.36 -0.84 14.16
CA TYR A 128 -2.80 -1.29 12.88
C TYR A 128 -2.02 -0.21 12.14
N TYR A 129 -1.58 0.79 12.87
CA TYR A 129 -0.68 1.83 12.40
C TYR A 129 0.70 1.63 13.04
N GLY A 130 1.60 0.94 12.36
CA GLY A 130 2.94 0.64 12.85
C GLY A 130 2.96 -0.51 13.87
N LEU A 131 2.19 -1.56 13.63
CA LEU A 131 2.09 -2.72 14.52
C LEU A 131 3.28 -3.66 14.34
N SER A 132 3.82 -4.15 15.47
CA SER A 132 4.84 -5.19 15.45
C SER A 132 4.26 -6.52 14.94
N TYR A 133 5.03 -7.26 14.13
CA TYR A 133 4.58 -8.56 13.62
C TYR A 133 4.24 -9.57 14.72
N LYS A 134 4.88 -9.52 15.87
CA LYS A 134 4.57 -10.43 16.99
C LYS A 134 3.13 -10.25 17.51
N ASN A 135 2.53 -9.09 17.27
CA ASN A 135 1.16 -8.76 17.68
C ASN A 135 0.18 -8.78 16.51
N TYR A 136 0.64 -9.16 15.33
CA TYR A 136 -0.19 -9.24 14.12
C TYR A 136 -0.58 -10.68 13.84
N SER A 137 -1.82 -10.91 13.42
CA SER A 137 -2.38 -12.24 13.18
C SER A 137 -1.88 -12.90 11.89
N CYS A 138 -1.25 -12.15 11.00
CA CYS A 138 -0.74 -12.63 9.72
C CYS A 138 0.79 -12.53 9.69
N TRP A 139 1.43 -13.30 8.83
CA TRP A 139 2.85 -13.15 8.52
C TRP A 139 3.05 -13.24 7.01
N ALA A 140 4.06 -12.55 6.52
CA ALA A 140 4.29 -12.46 5.09
C ALA A 140 4.81 -13.78 4.52
N VAL A 141 4.13 -14.31 3.52
CA VAL A 141 4.62 -15.40 2.68
C VAL A 141 5.58 -14.83 1.65
N ASP A 142 5.28 -13.63 1.15
CA ASP A 142 6.12 -12.90 0.20
C ASP A 142 5.92 -11.40 0.38
N LYS A 143 6.87 -10.61 -0.13
CA LYS A 143 6.78 -9.14 -0.14
C LYS A 143 7.32 -8.60 -1.45
N ARG A 144 6.66 -7.54 -1.93
CA ARG A 144 7.07 -6.80 -3.12
C ARG A 144 7.54 -5.41 -2.71
N LYS A 145 8.80 -5.11 -3.02
CA LYS A 145 9.34 -3.75 -2.80
C LYS A 145 8.80 -2.80 -3.87
N ILE A 146 8.37 -1.64 -3.41
CA ILE A 146 7.94 -0.56 -4.30
C ILE A 146 9.12 0.27 -4.78
#